data_6f5381325d71d3df2ca304ef9a4a4e77
#
_entry.id   6f5381325d71d3df2ca304ef9a4a4e77
#
_cell.length_a   1.000
_cell.length_b   1.000
_cell.length_c   1.000
_cell.angle_alpha   90.00
_cell.angle_beta   90.00
_cell.angle_gamma   90.00
#
_symmetry.space_group_name_H-M   'P 1'
#
loop_
_entity.id
_entity.type
_entity.pdbx_description
1 polymer ?
#
loop_
_entity_poly.entity_id
_entity_poly.type
_entity_poly.pdbx_seq_one_letter_code
_entity_poly.pdbx_strand_id
1 'polypeptide(L)'
;MPGFLQQFITPIVKATKGKKVKTFFNLPEYEQWHESLGSSAKGWTTKYYKGLGTSTSAEAKEYFSHLEVHEINFGRLSEDKGIKQDDLDTVLPDNVESGSDMIDLVFRKTRVDDRKRWLETKISPDTFLDYSKITKTDGVRYSDFLNKEYILFSAYDNIRSIPHVMDGFKPSQRKVLFGCLKRKLKGEVKVAQLTGYVAEHSAYHHGEQSLQGTIVAMASNFVGSNNINLLTPSGQFGTRRMGGKDAASARYIFTKLEPITRTIFHPDDDALLNYLKDDGAAIEPDFYVPVIPMLLVNGAEGIGSGWSCNIPNYSPRDIIANLRRMIHDEEVVPMHPHYYGFDGEVSNGVILVDGTIILLSFECILTRYHALYFFDRSCPRVPASTQSMARLNAWTTRLLSFRNFPSRNGRRTTR
;
A
#
# COMPACT_ATOMS: atom_id res chain seq x y z
N MET A 1 -13.09 -19.23 25.84
CA MET A 1 -14.10 -20.25 25.51
C MET A 1 -13.67 -20.91 24.21
N PRO A 2 -13.51 -22.25 24.17
CA PRO A 2 -13.25 -22.95 22.92
C PRO A 2 -14.41 -22.72 21.95
N GLY A 3 -14.13 -22.53 20.66
CA GLY A 3 -15.17 -22.31 19.65
C GLY A 3 -15.83 -20.92 19.67
N PHE A 4 -15.32 -19.95 20.48
CA PHE A 4 -15.84 -18.59 20.47
C PHE A 4 -15.39 -17.82 19.23
N LEU A 5 -14.14 -18.02 18.80
CA LEU A 5 -13.62 -17.45 17.57
C LEU A 5 -13.57 -18.54 16.51
N GLN A 6 -14.22 -18.24 15.38
CA GLN A 6 -14.31 -19.14 14.23
C GLN A 6 -14.01 -18.36 12.97
N GLN A 7 -13.48 -19.02 11.97
CA GLN A 7 -13.28 -18.52 10.63
C GLN A 7 -14.18 -19.28 9.67
N PHE A 8 -14.91 -18.57 8.83
CA PHE A 8 -15.63 -19.16 7.72
C PHE A 8 -14.84 -18.95 6.44
N ILE A 9 -14.29 -20.03 5.88
CA ILE A 9 -13.49 -19.98 4.67
C ILE A 9 -14.34 -20.24 3.43
N THR A 10 -14.11 -19.47 2.38
CA THR A 10 -14.69 -19.67 1.07
C THR A 10 -13.60 -19.74 0.02
N PRO A 11 -13.84 -20.45 -1.08
CA PRO A 11 -12.87 -20.53 -2.17
C PRO A 11 -12.47 -19.14 -2.68
N ILE A 12 -11.18 -18.93 -2.93
CA ILE A 12 -10.67 -17.76 -3.63
C ILE A 12 -10.64 -18.03 -5.13
N VAL A 13 -10.33 -19.28 -5.52
CA VAL A 13 -10.32 -19.70 -6.93
C VAL A 13 -11.01 -21.06 -7.08
N LYS A 14 -11.88 -21.19 -8.07
CA LYS A 14 -12.35 -22.49 -8.58
C LYS A 14 -11.89 -22.65 -10.03
N ALA A 15 -11.17 -23.73 -10.31
CA ALA A 15 -10.75 -24.13 -11.65
C ALA A 15 -11.62 -25.29 -12.14
N THR A 16 -12.17 -25.18 -13.35
CA THR A 16 -13.06 -26.18 -13.93
C THR A 16 -12.57 -26.66 -15.29
N LYS A 17 -12.63 -27.98 -15.52
CA LYS A 17 -12.35 -28.60 -16.83
C LYS A 17 -13.35 -29.73 -17.07
N GLY A 18 -14.38 -29.44 -17.85
CA GLY A 18 -15.51 -30.36 -18.03
C GLY A 18 -16.23 -30.62 -16.70
N LYS A 19 -16.22 -31.88 -16.22
CA LYS A 19 -16.81 -32.27 -14.92
C LYS A 19 -15.84 -32.17 -13.75
N LYS A 20 -14.56 -31.88 -13.99
CA LYS A 20 -13.56 -31.75 -12.92
C LYS A 20 -13.58 -30.33 -12.36
N VAL A 21 -13.71 -30.22 -11.06
CA VAL A 21 -13.63 -28.97 -10.31
C VAL A 21 -12.50 -29.08 -9.30
N LYS A 22 -11.64 -28.07 -9.23
CA LYS A 22 -10.62 -27.95 -8.20
C LYS A 22 -10.80 -26.60 -7.52
N THR A 23 -10.79 -26.62 -6.19
CA THR A 23 -11.08 -25.47 -5.34
C THR A 23 -9.83 -25.10 -4.57
N PHE A 24 -9.52 -23.79 -4.48
CA PHE A 24 -8.38 -23.25 -3.78
C PHE A 24 -8.83 -22.18 -2.80
N PHE A 25 -8.28 -22.23 -1.58
CA PHE A 25 -8.60 -21.29 -0.50
C PHE A 25 -7.55 -20.20 -0.34
N ASN A 26 -6.41 -20.28 -1.05
CA ASN A 26 -5.39 -19.26 -1.12
C ASN A 26 -4.79 -19.18 -2.53
N LEU A 27 -4.20 -18.03 -2.89
CA LEU A 27 -3.62 -17.81 -4.21
C LEU A 27 -2.32 -18.60 -4.44
N PRO A 28 -1.35 -18.68 -3.49
CA PRO A 28 -0.13 -19.42 -3.70
C PRO A 28 -0.36 -20.89 -4.04
N GLU A 29 -1.33 -21.56 -3.41
CA GLU A 29 -1.69 -22.94 -3.73
C GLU A 29 -2.21 -23.08 -5.17
N TYR A 30 -3.03 -22.10 -5.61
CA TYR A 30 -3.52 -22.08 -6.99
C TYR A 30 -2.37 -21.85 -7.99
N GLU A 31 -1.47 -20.94 -7.72
CA GLU A 31 -0.32 -20.61 -8.58
C GLU A 31 0.61 -21.81 -8.72
N GLN A 32 0.99 -22.44 -7.63
CA GLN A 32 1.80 -23.66 -7.64
C GLN A 32 1.14 -24.79 -8.44
N TRP A 33 -0.17 -24.99 -8.25
CA TRP A 33 -0.92 -25.97 -9.02
C TRP A 33 -0.96 -25.60 -10.50
N HIS A 34 -1.23 -24.34 -10.83
CA HIS A 34 -1.31 -23.89 -12.22
C HIS A 34 0.04 -24.04 -12.94
N GLU A 35 1.14 -23.73 -12.29
CA GLU A 35 2.49 -23.96 -12.80
C GLU A 35 2.78 -25.43 -13.00
N SER A 36 2.35 -26.30 -12.10
CA SER A 36 2.52 -27.75 -12.19
C SER A 36 1.82 -28.37 -13.43
N LEU A 37 0.80 -27.71 -13.95
CA LEU A 37 0.08 -28.18 -15.14
C LEU A 37 0.88 -28.02 -16.44
N GLY A 38 1.77 -27.03 -16.52
CA GLY A 38 2.54 -26.72 -17.73
C GLY A 38 1.67 -26.65 -18.98
N SER A 39 1.98 -27.45 -19.98
CA SER A 39 1.19 -27.52 -21.24
C SER A 39 -0.24 -28.07 -21.06
N SER A 40 -0.53 -28.76 -19.95
CA SER A 40 -1.84 -29.33 -19.64
C SER A 40 -2.84 -28.30 -19.08
N ALA A 41 -2.42 -27.06 -18.90
CA ALA A 41 -3.27 -25.94 -18.47
C ALA A 41 -4.39 -25.61 -19.46
N LYS A 42 -4.21 -25.93 -20.75
CA LYS A 42 -5.25 -25.75 -21.77
C LYS A 42 -6.57 -26.46 -21.42
N GLY A 43 -7.66 -25.69 -21.46
CA GLY A 43 -9.02 -26.18 -21.22
C GLY A 43 -9.49 -26.09 -19.78
N TRP A 44 -8.69 -25.54 -18.87
CA TRP A 44 -9.16 -25.11 -17.57
C TRP A 44 -9.73 -23.69 -17.65
N THR A 45 -10.90 -23.49 -17.05
CA THR A 45 -11.52 -22.17 -16.88
C THR A 45 -11.47 -21.85 -15.38
N THR A 46 -10.97 -20.68 -15.04
CA THR A 46 -10.84 -20.19 -13.66
C THR A 46 -11.88 -19.14 -13.35
N LYS A 47 -12.46 -19.23 -12.15
CA LYS A 47 -13.34 -18.21 -11.58
C LYS A 47 -12.73 -17.74 -10.28
N TYR A 48 -12.48 -16.44 -10.18
CA TYR A 48 -11.99 -15.79 -8.96
C TYR A 48 -13.17 -15.30 -8.11
N TYR A 49 -13.08 -15.50 -6.81
CA TYR A 49 -14.08 -15.10 -5.84
C TYR A 49 -13.52 -13.99 -4.95
N LYS A 50 -14.15 -12.84 -5.01
CA LYS A 50 -13.80 -11.66 -4.18
C LYS A 50 -14.73 -11.56 -2.98
N GLY A 51 -14.80 -12.63 -2.19
CA GLY A 51 -15.72 -12.77 -1.06
C GLY A 51 -17.08 -13.40 -1.45
N LEU A 52 -17.98 -13.50 -0.48
CA LEU A 52 -19.29 -14.17 -0.64
C LEU A 52 -20.19 -13.55 -1.72
N GLY A 53 -20.03 -12.26 -2.01
CA GLY A 53 -20.85 -11.55 -3.02
C GLY A 53 -20.67 -12.04 -4.46
N THR A 54 -19.61 -12.80 -4.77
CA THR A 54 -19.40 -13.39 -6.10
C THR A 54 -19.88 -14.83 -6.22
N SER A 55 -20.32 -15.41 -5.11
CA SER A 55 -20.87 -16.77 -5.07
C SER A 55 -22.34 -16.77 -5.51
N THR A 56 -22.74 -17.78 -6.25
CA THR A 56 -24.13 -18.03 -6.59
C THR A 56 -24.90 -18.63 -5.40
N SER A 57 -26.23 -18.56 -5.45
CA SER A 57 -27.07 -19.18 -4.41
C SER A 57 -26.84 -20.69 -4.28
N ALA A 58 -26.50 -21.39 -5.36
CA ALA A 58 -26.16 -22.81 -5.34
C ALA A 58 -24.83 -23.06 -4.62
N GLU A 59 -23.81 -22.25 -4.91
CA GLU A 59 -22.51 -22.32 -4.22
C GLU A 59 -22.63 -21.97 -2.74
N ALA A 60 -23.43 -20.97 -2.39
CA ALA A 60 -23.69 -20.65 -0.99
C ALA A 60 -24.36 -21.83 -0.25
N LYS A 61 -25.35 -22.48 -0.86
CA LYS A 61 -25.95 -23.70 -0.30
C LYS A 61 -24.95 -24.83 -0.12
N GLU A 62 -24.05 -25.02 -1.10
CA GLU A 62 -22.94 -25.99 -1.02
C GLU A 62 -22.05 -25.69 0.20
N TYR A 63 -21.61 -24.44 0.40
CA TYR A 63 -20.75 -24.08 1.53
C TYR A 63 -21.42 -24.36 2.88
N PHE A 64 -22.70 -23.99 3.03
CA PHE A 64 -23.44 -24.23 4.27
C PHE A 64 -23.85 -25.69 4.46
N SER A 65 -23.88 -26.49 3.40
CA SER A 65 -24.12 -27.94 3.50
C SER A 65 -22.87 -28.70 3.96
N HIS A 66 -21.68 -28.10 3.80
CA HIS A 66 -20.38 -28.68 4.14
C HIS A 66 -19.63 -27.80 5.15
N LEU A 67 -20.30 -27.47 6.26
CA LEU A 67 -19.71 -26.67 7.35
C LEU A 67 -18.46 -27.31 7.93
N GLU A 68 -18.33 -28.64 7.84
CA GLU A 68 -17.12 -29.36 8.25
C GLU A 68 -15.86 -28.95 7.49
N VAL A 69 -16.00 -28.40 6.28
CA VAL A 69 -14.90 -27.90 5.45
C VAL A 69 -14.72 -26.38 5.60
N HIS A 70 -15.84 -25.67 5.76
CA HIS A 70 -15.87 -24.22 5.66
C HIS A 70 -15.79 -23.50 7.01
N GLU A 71 -16.19 -24.18 8.12
CA GLU A 71 -16.14 -23.64 9.47
C GLU A 71 -14.88 -24.15 10.18
N ILE A 72 -13.98 -23.23 10.49
CA ILE A 72 -12.71 -23.54 11.16
C ILE A 72 -12.68 -22.87 12.51
N ASN A 73 -12.47 -23.65 13.55
CA ASN A 73 -12.27 -23.15 14.90
C ASN A 73 -10.83 -22.65 15.09
N PHE A 74 -10.65 -21.62 15.89
CA PHE A 74 -9.34 -21.31 16.44
C PHE A 74 -9.08 -22.18 17.67
N GLY A 75 -7.86 -22.73 17.76
CA GLY A 75 -7.39 -23.51 18.89
C GLY A 75 -7.35 -22.69 20.18
N ARG A 76 -7.09 -23.35 21.31
CA ARG A 76 -6.94 -22.65 22.59
C ARG A 76 -5.62 -21.89 22.60
N LEU A 77 -5.67 -20.63 23.01
CA LEU A 77 -4.47 -19.77 23.11
C LEU A 77 -3.43 -20.37 24.07
N SER A 78 -3.88 -21.05 25.14
CA SER A 78 -3.01 -21.72 26.12
C SER A 78 -2.33 -22.98 25.60
N GLU A 79 -2.85 -23.59 24.55
CA GLU A 79 -2.33 -24.81 23.91
C GLU A 79 -1.50 -24.48 22.66
N ASP A 80 -1.53 -23.25 22.21
CA ASP A 80 -0.74 -22.75 21.10
C ASP A 80 0.72 -22.58 21.53
N LYS A 81 1.48 -23.65 21.43
CA LYS A 81 2.94 -23.61 21.53
C LYS A 81 3.44 -23.00 20.24
N GLY A 82 3.99 -21.81 20.32
CA GLY A 82 4.56 -21.10 19.18
C GLY A 82 5.55 -21.96 18.37
N ILE A 83 5.99 -21.48 17.25
CA ILE A 83 6.99 -22.14 16.41
C ILE A 83 8.25 -22.29 17.27
N LYS A 84 8.75 -23.53 17.41
CA LYS A 84 10.03 -23.77 18.09
C LYS A 84 11.14 -23.04 17.32
N GLN A 85 12.07 -22.47 18.06
CA GLN A 85 13.19 -21.70 17.53
C GLN A 85 14.04 -22.50 16.54
N ASP A 86 14.07 -23.84 16.69
CA ASP A 86 14.83 -24.76 15.83
C ASP A 86 14.33 -24.83 14.37
N ASP A 87 13.07 -24.41 14.11
CA ASP A 87 12.50 -24.35 12.75
C ASP A 87 12.74 -23.00 12.07
N LEU A 88 13.54 -22.14 12.68
CA LEU A 88 13.73 -20.76 12.29
C LEU A 88 15.22 -20.40 12.22
N ASP A 89 15.80 -20.52 11.05
CA ASP A 89 17.12 -19.91 10.72
C ASP A 89 17.11 -18.36 10.77
N THR A 90 16.07 -17.75 11.33
CA THR A 90 15.90 -16.31 11.36
C THR A 90 15.49 -15.83 12.75
N VAL A 91 16.27 -14.91 13.25
CA VAL A 91 16.18 -14.29 14.58
C VAL A 91 14.84 -13.62 14.83
N LEU A 92 13.85 -14.37 15.33
CA LEU A 92 12.77 -13.76 16.11
C LEU A 92 13.32 -13.39 17.51
N PRO A 93 12.72 -12.40 18.18
CA PRO A 93 13.05 -12.12 19.58
C PRO A 93 12.92 -13.40 20.41
N ASP A 94 13.86 -13.63 21.33
CA ASP A 94 14.02 -14.84 22.15
C ASP A 94 12.82 -15.28 23.00
N ASN A 95 11.68 -14.59 22.91
CA ASN A 95 10.51 -14.71 23.78
C ASN A 95 9.18 -14.90 23.03
N VAL A 96 9.16 -15.31 21.76
CA VAL A 96 7.91 -15.63 21.05
C VAL A 96 7.64 -17.12 21.14
N GLU A 97 7.03 -17.55 22.25
CA GLU A 97 6.83 -18.96 22.56
C GLU A 97 5.37 -19.42 22.42
N SER A 98 4.40 -18.51 22.31
CA SER A 98 2.98 -18.84 22.34
C SER A 98 2.13 -17.99 21.38
N GLY A 99 0.90 -18.42 21.13
CA GLY A 99 -0.09 -17.63 20.39
C GLY A 99 -0.39 -16.29 21.04
N SER A 100 -0.29 -16.18 22.38
CA SER A 100 -0.41 -14.94 23.11
C SER A 100 0.72 -13.96 22.78
N ASP A 101 1.96 -14.45 22.75
CA ASP A 101 3.14 -13.63 22.42
C ASP A 101 3.09 -13.16 20.97
N MET A 102 2.59 -14.00 20.07
CA MET A 102 2.37 -13.61 18.67
C MET A 102 1.31 -12.51 18.53
N ILE A 103 0.21 -12.57 19.28
CA ILE A 103 -0.79 -11.49 19.32
C ILE A 103 -0.15 -10.21 19.85
N ASP A 104 0.63 -10.29 20.93
CA ASP A 104 1.36 -9.15 21.49
C ASP A 104 2.37 -8.56 20.48
N LEU A 105 3.13 -9.40 19.78
CA LEU A 105 4.06 -8.97 18.75
C LEU A 105 3.34 -8.19 17.65
N VAL A 106 2.22 -8.69 17.17
CA VAL A 106 1.49 -8.11 16.04
C VAL A 106 0.77 -6.81 16.43
N PHE A 107 0.17 -6.74 17.62
CA PHE A 107 -0.75 -5.65 17.98
C PHE A 107 -0.25 -4.69 19.06
N ARG A 108 0.71 -5.08 19.90
CA ARG A 108 1.19 -4.21 20.97
C ARG A 108 2.00 -3.02 20.44
N LYS A 109 1.65 -1.81 20.85
CA LYS A 109 2.28 -0.56 20.40
C LYS A 109 3.78 -0.50 20.65
N THR A 110 4.26 -1.09 21.73
CA THR A 110 5.69 -1.07 22.12
C THR A 110 6.56 -2.05 21.35
N ARG A 111 5.99 -2.98 20.58
CA ARG A 111 6.73 -4.01 19.84
C ARG A 111 6.83 -3.70 18.33
N VAL A 112 7.09 -2.44 17.99
CA VAL A 112 7.17 -2.01 16.57
C VAL A 112 8.37 -2.64 15.85
N ASP A 113 9.54 -2.67 16.48
CA ASP A 113 10.76 -3.19 15.85
C ASP A 113 10.73 -4.72 15.73
N ASP A 114 10.10 -5.42 16.67
CA ASP A 114 9.84 -6.86 16.55
C ASP A 114 8.90 -7.16 15.37
N ARG A 115 7.87 -6.34 15.19
CA ARG A 115 6.93 -6.47 14.06
C ARG A 115 7.59 -6.23 12.72
N LYS A 116 8.53 -5.27 12.62
CA LYS A 116 9.31 -5.05 11.40
C LYS A 116 10.13 -6.28 11.06
N ARG A 117 10.91 -6.79 12.04
CA ARG A 117 11.69 -8.02 11.86
C ARG A 117 10.82 -9.20 11.46
N TRP A 118 9.68 -9.38 12.09
CA TRP A 118 8.71 -10.42 11.74
C TRP A 118 8.28 -10.33 10.27
N LEU A 119 7.90 -9.14 9.78
CA LEU A 119 7.51 -8.93 8.39
C LEU A 119 8.68 -9.14 7.41
N GLU A 120 9.90 -8.72 7.77
CA GLU A 120 11.08 -8.85 6.93
C GLU A 120 11.57 -10.30 6.81
N THR A 121 11.42 -11.10 7.85
CA THR A 121 12.06 -12.41 7.93
C THR A 121 11.11 -13.57 7.64
N LYS A 122 9.80 -13.40 7.82
CA LYS A 122 8.82 -14.49 7.74
C LYS A 122 8.10 -14.61 6.41
N ILE A 123 8.15 -13.59 5.57
CA ILE A 123 7.47 -13.63 4.28
C ILE A 123 8.37 -14.36 3.28
N SER A 124 7.87 -15.45 2.73
CA SER A 124 8.48 -16.22 1.65
C SER A 124 7.40 -16.59 0.61
N PRO A 125 7.77 -17.04 -0.59
CA PRO A 125 6.81 -17.51 -1.59
C PRO A 125 5.92 -18.65 -1.10
N ASP A 126 6.39 -19.43 -0.12
CA ASP A 126 5.67 -20.56 0.45
C ASP A 126 4.88 -20.18 1.73
N THR A 127 4.82 -18.88 2.07
CA THR A 127 4.07 -18.41 3.24
C THR A 127 2.59 -18.40 2.95
N PHE A 128 1.88 -19.45 3.33
CA PHE A 128 0.43 -19.54 3.32
C PHE A 128 -0.08 -20.59 4.29
N LEU A 129 -1.33 -20.44 4.71
CA LEU A 129 -2.01 -21.40 5.58
C LEU A 129 -2.61 -22.51 4.73
N ASP A 130 -2.12 -23.74 4.91
CA ASP A 130 -2.65 -24.92 4.21
C ASP A 130 -3.89 -25.44 4.92
N TYR A 131 -5.04 -25.05 4.45
CA TYR A 131 -6.34 -25.45 5.00
C TYR A 131 -6.65 -26.94 4.85
N SER A 132 -5.98 -27.66 3.93
CA SER A 132 -6.18 -29.09 3.75
C SER A 132 -5.63 -29.94 4.92
N LYS A 133 -4.70 -29.35 5.67
CA LYS A 133 -4.05 -29.99 6.83
C LYS A 133 -4.73 -29.67 8.17
N ILE A 134 -5.73 -28.78 8.15
CA ILE A 134 -6.42 -28.35 9.36
C ILE A 134 -7.58 -29.27 9.62
N THR A 135 -7.54 -29.93 10.78
CA THR A 135 -8.65 -30.78 11.22
C THR A 135 -9.64 -29.98 12.05
N LYS A 136 -10.91 -30.37 12.05
CA LYS A 136 -11.96 -29.73 12.85
C LYS A 136 -11.68 -29.81 14.36
N THR A 137 -10.97 -30.85 14.80
CA THR A 137 -10.59 -31.05 16.19
C THR A 137 -9.47 -30.19 16.67
N ASP A 138 -8.45 -29.96 15.84
CA ASP A 138 -7.26 -29.21 16.21
C ASP A 138 -7.43 -27.71 15.97
N GLY A 139 -8.23 -27.35 14.97
CA GLY A 139 -8.46 -25.97 14.56
C GLY A 139 -7.18 -25.28 14.04
N VAL A 140 -7.26 -23.97 13.83
CA VAL A 140 -6.12 -23.12 13.46
C VAL A 140 -5.45 -22.59 14.72
N ARG A 141 -4.15 -22.76 14.86
CA ARG A 141 -3.39 -22.11 15.92
C ARG A 141 -3.25 -20.62 15.61
N TYR A 142 -3.29 -19.77 16.64
CA TYR A 142 -3.09 -18.33 16.46
C TYR A 142 -1.73 -17.98 15.87
N SER A 143 -0.68 -18.70 16.27
CA SER A 143 0.66 -18.54 15.72
C SER A 143 0.71 -18.87 14.22
N ASP A 144 0.05 -19.95 13.78
CA ASP A 144 -0.02 -20.28 12.35
C ASP A 144 -0.81 -19.26 11.55
N PHE A 145 -1.97 -18.83 12.06
CA PHE A 145 -2.77 -17.80 11.40
C PHE A 145 -1.99 -16.48 11.24
N LEU A 146 -1.34 -16.02 12.30
CA LEU A 146 -0.58 -14.77 12.27
C LEU A 146 0.63 -14.85 11.35
N ASN A 147 1.37 -15.97 11.36
CA ASN A 147 2.59 -16.13 10.57
C ASN A 147 2.36 -16.52 9.11
N LYS A 148 1.19 -17.07 8.75
CA LYS A 148 0.95 -17.62 7.40
C LYS A 148 -0.18 -16.93 6.63
N GLU A 149 -1.09 -16.25 7.33
CA GLU A 149 -2.22 -15.56 6.70
C GLU A 149 -2.24 -14.07 7.03
N TYR A 150 -2.27 -13.71 8.30
CA TYR A 150 -2.32 -12.29 8.71
C TYR A 150 -1.07 -11.51 8.30
N ILE A 151 0.10 -12.16 8.23
CA ILE A 151 1.33 -11.55 7.76
C ILE A 151 1.23 -11.07 6.31
N LEU A 152 0.54 -11.83 5.45
CA LEU A 152 0.32 -11.46 4.05
C LEU A 152 -0.57 -10.22 3.94
N PHE A 153 -1.62 -10.15 4.78
CA PHE A 153 -2.43 -8.94 4.88
C PHE A 153 -1.60 -7.74 5.36
N SER A 154 -0.76 -7.91 6.37
CA SER A 154 0.11 -6.85 6.90
C SER A 154 1.12 -6.35 5.86
N ALA A 155 1.68 -7.24 5.06
CA ALA A 155 2.56 -6.88 3.94
C ALA A 155 1.81 -6.10 2.86
N TYR A 156 0.63 -6.57 2.48
CA TYR A 156 -0.23 -5.88 1.51
C TYR A 156 -0.68 -4.49 2.01
N ASP A 157 -1.00 -4.38 3.31
CA ASP A 157 -1.36 -3.10 3.93
C ASP A 157 -0.21 -2.09 3.83
N ASN A 158 1.04 -2.51 4.02
CA ASN A 158 2.21 -1.66 3.82
C ASN A 158 2.33 -1.17 2.37
N ILE A 159 2.17 -2.06 1.39
CA ILE A 159 2.20 -1.69 -0.04
C ILE A 159 1.10 -0.68 -0.37
N ARG A 160 -0.10 -0.87 0.20
CA ARG A 160 -1.26 -0.01 -0.06
C ARG A 160 -1.15 1.34 0.64
N SER A 161 -0.54 1.38 1.83
CA SER A 161 -0.59 2.54 2.74
C SER A 161 0.63 3.43 2.65
N ILE A 162 1.82 2.85 2.37
CA ILE A 162 3.08 3.58 2.24
C ILE A 162 3.29 3.98 0.78
N PRO A 163 3.57 5.25 0.47
CA PRO A 163 3.85 5.69 -0.89
C PRO A 163 5.15 5.09 -1.41
N HIS A 164 5.19 4.79 -2.70
CA HIS A 164 6.39 4.28 -3.36
C HIS A 164 7.43 5.41 -3.51
N VAL A 165 8.70 5.11 -3.26
CA VAL A 165 9.78 6.10 -3.24
C VAL A 165 10.02 6.76 -4.60
N MET A 166 9.80 6.02 -5.70
CA MET A 166 10.07 6.51 -7.05
C MET A 166 9.05 7.56 -7.52
N ASP A 167 7.77 7.31 -7.36
CA ASP A 167 6.71 8.17 -7.87
C ASP A 167 5.92 8.91 -6.78
N GLY A 168 6.11 8.55 -5.52
CA GLY A 168 5.37 9.13 -4.39
C GLY A 168 3.92 8.68 -4.31
N PHE A 169 3.52 7.69 -5.10
CA PHE A 169 2.13 7.22 -5.15
C PHE A 169 1.87 6.00 -4.29
N LYS A 170 0.69 5.98 -3.73
CA LYS A 170 0.03 4.75 -3.30
C LYS A 170 -0.59 4.05 -4.53
N PRO A 171 -0.83 2.74 -4.48
CA PRO A 171 -1.40 2.01 -5.63
C PRO A 171 -2.67 2.63 -6.22
N SER A 172 -3.58 3.13 -5.37
CA SER A 172 -4.80 3.80 -5.84
C SER A 172 -4.53 5.07 -6.65
N GLN A 173 -3.54 5.86 -6.25
CA GLN A 173 -3.13 7.07 -6.98
C GLN A 173 -2.49 6.71 -8.33
N ARG A 174 -1.68 5.66 -8.34
CA ARG A 174 -1.04 5.16 -9.57
C ARG A 174 -2.06 4.64 -10.56
N LYS A 175 -3.10 3.92 -10.10
CA LYS A 175 -4.24 3.47 -10.90
C LYS A 175 -5.03 4.65 -11.50
N VAL A 176 -5.23 5.74 -10.74
CA VAL A 176 -5.89 6.96 -11.24
C VAL A 176 -5.08 7.57 -12.38
N LEU A 177 -3.77 7.78 -12.18
CA LEU A 177 -2.90 8.33 -13.24
C LEU A 177 -2.90 7.43 -14.47
N PHE A 178 -2.75 6.11 -14.29
CA PHE A 178 -2.81 5.14 -15.39
C PHE A 178 -4.13 5.24 -16.18
N GLY A 179 -5.27 5.28 -15.50
CA GLY A 179 -6.57 5.43 -16.15
C GLY A 179 -6.70 6.74 -16.95
N CYS A 180 -6.18 7.85 -16.41
CA CYS A 180 -6.15 9.13 -17.10
C CYS A 180 -5.27 9.10 -18.36
N LEU A 181 -4.09 8.49 -18.28
CA LEU A 181 -3.17 8.36 -19.41
C LEU A 181 -3.73 7.39 -20.48
N LYS A 182 -4.24 6.24 -20.08
CA LYS A 182 -4.87 5.26 -20.98
C LYS A 182 -6.06 5.85 -21.71
N ARG A 183 -6.88 6.65 -21.02
CA ARG A 183 -8.03 7.37 -21.62
C ARG A 183 -7.61 8.54 -22.51
N LYS A 184 -6.33 8.98 -22.46
CA LYS A 184 -5.85 10.21 -23.08
C LYS A 184 -6.72 11.41 -22.70
N LEU A 185 -6.94 11.56 -21.39
CA LEU A 185 -7.89 12.51 -20.81
C LEU A 185 -7.47 13.96 -21.07
N LYS A 186 -8.02 14.59 -22.10
CA LYS A 186 -7.76 16.00 -22.46
C LYS A 186 -8.91 16.94 -22.05
N GLY A 187 -10.13 16.46 -22.09
CA GLY A 187 -11.34 17.22 -21.74
C GLY A 187 -11.82 16.90 -20.33
N GLU A 188 -12.67 17.76 -19.80
CA GLU A 188 -13.28 17.57 -18.50
C GLU A 188 -14.23 16.36 -18.47
N VAL A 189 -14.19 15.59 -17.41
CA VAL A 189 -15.05 14.45 -17.14
C VAL A 189 -15.53 14.48 -15.69
N LYS A 190 -16.73 14.04 -15.42
CA LYS A 190 -17.21 13.90 -14.04
C LYS A 190 -16.31 12.96 -13.25
N VAL A 191 -15.99 13.31 -12.01
CA VAL A 191 -15.18 12.46 -11.13
C VAL A 191 -15.80 11.06 -11.00
N ALA A 192 -17.13 10.96 -10.88
CA ALA A 192 -17.82 9.66 -10.84
C ALA A 192 -17.62 8.82 -12.12
N GLN A 193 -17.58 9.44 -13.30
CA GLN A 193 -17.35 8.74 -14.57
C GLN A 193 -15.89 8.30 -14.71
N LEU A 194 -14.94 9.13 -14.25
CA LEU A 194 -13.53 8.76 -14.21
C LEU A 194 -13.30 7.59 -13.27
N THR A 195 -13.97 7.59 -12.11
CA THR A 195 -13.92 6.49 -11.13
C THR A 195 -14.30 5.15 -11.78
N GLY A 196 -15.43 5.09 -12.49
CA GLY A 196 -15.85 3.87 -13.19
C GLY A 196 -14.83 3.41 -14.23
N TYR A 197 -14.31 4.35 -15.03
CA TYR A 197 -13.29 4.04 -16.04
C TYR A 197 -11.99 3.50 -15.42
N VAL A 198 -11.49 4.13 -14.36
CA VAL A 198 -10.28 3.69 -13.65
C VAL A 198 -10.52 2.30 -13.03
N ALA A 199 -11.66 2.09 -12.39
CA ALA A 199 -11.98 0.81 -11.76
C ALA A 199 -11.98 -0.35 -12.78
N GLU A 200 -12.61 -0.15 -13.94
CA GLU A 200 -12.68 -1.13 -15.00
C GLU A 200 -11.29 -1.47 -15.60
N HIS A 201 -10.46 -0.44 -15.87
CA HIS A 201 -9.24 -0.60 -16.63
C HIS A 201 -7.98 -0.87 -15.80
N SER A 202 -8.06 -0.75 -14.48
CA SER A 202 -6.94 -0.97 -13.58
C SER A 202 -7.19 -2.05 -12.53
N ALA A 203 -8.22 -2.86 -12.73
CA ALA A 203 -8.61 -3.91 -11.78
C ALA A 203 -8.69 -3.39 -10.33
N TYR A 204 -9.41 -2.28 -10.12
CA TYR A 204 -9.58 -1.71 -8.79
C TYR A 204 -10.66 -2.43 -8.01
N HIS A 205 -10.28 -3.11 -6.93
CA HIS A 205 -11.16 -4.01 -6.17
C HIS A 205 -11.68 -3.43 -4.85
N HIS A 206 -11.45 -2.14 -4.59
CA HIS A 206 -11.96 -1.45 -3.41
C HIS A 206 -13.20 -0.61 -3.73
N GLY A 207 -13.85 -0.08 -2.70
CA GLY A 207 -15.10 0.69 -2.88
C GLY A 207 -14.90 1.95 -3.74
N GLU A 208 -15.86 2.24 -4.61
CA GLU A 208 -15.84 3.41 -5.51
C GLU A 208 -15.64 4.73 -4.76
N GLN A 209 -16.22 4.87 -3.56
CA GLN A 209 -16.06 6.07 -2.75
C GLN A 209 -14.62 6.33 -2.36
N SER A 210 -13.83 5.29 -2.09
CA SER A 210 -12.39 5.41 -1.81
C SER A 210 -11.64 5.94 -3.03
N LEU A 211 -11.96 5.44 -4.23
CA LEU A 211 -11.34 5.90 -5.47
C LEU A 211 -11.74 7.33 -5.83
N GLN A 212 -13.01 7.70 -5.62
CA GLN A 212 -13.49 9.08 -5.75
C GLN A 212 -12.70 10.03 -4.84
N GLY A 213 -12.51 9.65 -3.57
CA GLY A 213 -11.69 10.40 -2.62
C GLY A 213 -10.23 10.55 -3.08
N THR A 214 -9.65 9.51 -3.68
CA THR A 214 -8.30 9.55 -4.25
C THR A 214 -8.21 10.54 -5.41
N ILE A 215 -9.16 10.52 -6.35
CA ILE A 215 -9.20 11.46 -7.48
C ILE A 215 -9.35 12.90 -6.97
N VAL A 216 -10.24 13.13 -6.01
CA VAL A 216 -10.44 14.46 -5.40
C VAL A 216 -9.16 14.93 -4.73
N ALA A 217 -8.49 14.08 -3.96
CA ALA A 217 -7.23 14.44 -3.28
C ALA A 217 -6.09 14.77 -4.27
N MET A 218 -5.99 14.04 -5.39
CA MET A 218 -4.98 14.32 -6.43
C MET A 218 -5.24 15.61 -7.21
N ALA A 219 -6.49 16.07 -7.26
CA ALA A 219 -6.88 17.32 -7.91
C ALA A 219 -6.88 18.52 -6.96
N SER A 220 -6.97 18.33 -5.65
CA SER A 220 -7.06 19.41 -4.67
C SER A 220 -5.85 20.33 -4.71
N ASN A 221 -6.09 21.66 -4.69
CA ASN A 221 -5.09 22.71 -4.81
C ASN A 221 -5.15 23.77 -3.69
N PHE A 222 -5.92 23.52 -2.63
CA PHE A 222 -5.95 24.42 -1.47
C PHE A 222 -4.63 24.33 -0.67
N VAL A 223 -4.28 25.38 0.04
CA VAL A 223 -3.06 25.46 0.86
C VAL A 223 -2.96 24.29 1.83
N GLY A 224 -1.86 23.53 1.77
CA GLY A 224 -1.64 22.32 2.56
C GLY A 224 -2.16 21.03 1.90
N SER A 225 -2.66 21.09 0.65
CA SER A 225 -2.90 19.94 -0.21
C SER A 225 -1.70 19.69 -1.13
N ASN A 226 -1.88 19.62 -2.45
CA ASN A 226 -0.78 19.44 -3.39
C ASN A 226 -0.08 20.78 -3.72
N ASN A 227 1.24 20.78 -3.76
CA ASN A 227 1.99 21.89 -4.36
C ASN A 227 1.85 21.89 -5.88
N ILE A 228 1.79 20.69 -6.48
CA ILE A 228 1.47 20.51 -7.89
C ILE A 228 0.36 19.46 -7.98
N ASN A 229 -0.85 19.89 -8.28
CA ASN A 229 -1.96 18.97 -8.54
C ASN A 229 -1.81 18.38 -9.96
N LEU A 230 -2.00 17.07 -10.08
CA LEU A 230 -1.88 16.35 -11.35
C LEU A 230 -3.18 16.33 -12.15
N LEU A 231 -4.27 16.64 -11.47
CA LEU A 231 -5.62 16.74 -12.02
C LEU A 231 -6.19 18.13 -11.75
N THR A 232 -6.98 18.65 -12.68
CA THR A 232 -7.64 19.96 -12.53
C THR A 232 -8.86 19.86 -11.62
N PRO A 233 -9.00 20.69 -10.58
CA PRO A 233 -10.20 20.75 -9.75
C PRO A 233 -11.25 21.67 -10.37
N SER A 234 -12.21 21.13 -11.12
CA SER A 234 -13.32 21.90 -11.71
C SER A 234 -14.57 21.73 -10.87
N GLY A 235 -14.86 22.70 -10.00
CA GLY A 235 -15.92 22.68 -8.99
C GLY A 235 -15.38 22.74 -7.57
N GLN A 236 -16.14 22.25 -6.58
CA GLN A 236 -15.76 22.27 -5.17
C GLN A 236 -15.01 21.00 -4.78
N PHE A 237 -13.70 21.10 -4.72
CA PHE A 237 -12.78 20.00 -4.35
C PHE A 237 -12.32 20.04 -2.90
N GLY A 238 -13.04 20.77 -2.06
CA GLY A 238 -12.73 20.92 -0.65
C GLY A 238 -11.94 22.18 -0.35
N THR A 239 -11.88 22.53 0.93
CA THR A 239 -11.20 23.71 1.43
C THR A 239 -10.17 23.36 2.50
N ARG A 240 -9.18 24.23 2.68
CA ARG A 240 -8.19 24.12 3.77
C ARG A 240 -8.85 24.03 5.14
N ARG A 241 -9.93 24.82 5.36
CA ARG A 241 -10.64 24.89 6.64
C ARG A 241 -11.17 23.52 7.07
N MET A 242 -11.65 22.72 6.12
CA MET A 242 -12.22 21.39 6.36
C MET A 242 -11.26 20.26 5.99
N GLY A 243 -10.03 20.59 5.57
CA GLY A 243 -9.05 19.59 5.13
C GLY A 243 -9.54 18.75 3.94
N GLY A 244 -10.35 19.34 3.06
CA GLY A 244 -10.92 18.69 1.89
C GLY A 244 -12.20 17.87 2.14
N LYS A 245 -12.67 17.76 3.40
CA LYS A 245 -13.85 16.97 3.75
C LYS A 245 -15.18 17.56 3.24
N ASP A 246 -15.15 18.83 2.84
CA ASP A 246 -16.27 19.58 2.26
C ASP A 246 -16.29 19.55 0.72
N ALA A 247 -15.54 18.65 0.10
CA ALA A 247 -15.63 18.41 -1.34
C ALA A 247 -17.06 17.99 -1.73
N ALA A 248 -17.53 18.52 -2.86
CA ALA A 248 -18.85 18.16 -3.37
C ALA A 248 -18.87 16.69 -3.86
N SER A 249 -20.06 16.13 -3.98
CA SER A 249 -20.23 14.76 -4.48
C SER A 249 -19.61 14.61 -5.87
N ALA A 250 -18.93 13.51 -6.10
CA ALA A 250 -18.24 13.15 -7.36
C ALA A 250 -19.12 13.24 -8.63
N ARG A 251 -20.43 13.23 -8.46
CA ARG A 251 -21.41 13.40 -9.57
C ARG A 251 -21.53 14.82 -10.09
N TYR A 252 -21.09 15.82 -9.30
CA TYR A 252 -21.29 17.23 -9.60
C TYR A 252 -20.00 17.98 -9.93
N ILE A 253 -18.84 17.38 -9.67
CA ILE A 253 -17.53 17.97 -9.93
C ILE A 253 -16.84 17.28 -11.10
N PHE A 254 -16.01 18.02 -11.80
CA PHE A 254 -15.34 17.57 -12.99
C PHE A 254 -13.82 17.64 -12.80
N THR A 255 -13.10 16.87 -13.57
CA THR A 255 -11.65 16.88 -13.59
C THR A 255 -11.12 16.56 -14.98
N LYS A 256 -9.88 16.96 -15.23
CA LYS A 256 -9.09 16.57 -16.40
C LYS A 256 -7.63 16.45 -15.98
N LEU A 257 -6.79 15.91 -16.86
CA LEU A 257 -5.36 15.88 -16.61
C LEU A 257 -4.77 17.30 -16.73
N GLU A 258 -3.97 17.71 -15.75
CA GLU A 258 -3.23 18.96 -15.84
C GLU A 258 -2.14 18.86 -16.92
N PRO A 259 -1.92 19.91 -17.73
CA PRO A 259 -0.90 19.89 -18.78
C PRO A 259 0.50 19.55 -18.26
N ILE A 260 0.86 20.04 -17.08
CA ILE A 260 2.15 19.78 -16.44
C ILE A 260 2.37 18.30 -16.11
N THR A 261 1.31 17.52 -15.96
CA THR A 261 1.42 16.09 -15.61
C THR A 261 2.21 15.31 -16.64
N ARG A 262 2.02 15.58 -17.94
CA ARG A 262 2.79 14.91 -19.01
C ARG A 262 4.19 15.47 -19.22
N THR A 263 4.51 16.61 -18.60
CA THR A 263 5.89 17.11 -18.50
C THR A 263 6.63 16.41 -17.36
N ILE A 264 5.93 16.11 -16.25
CA ILE A 264 6.50 15.41 -15.10
C ILE A 264 6.64 13.90 -15.40
N PHE A 265 5.63 13.28 -15.98
CA PHE A 265 5.59 11.87 -16.41
C PHE A 265 5.69 11.82 -17.94
N HIS A 266 6.93 11.76 -18.46
CA HIS A 266 7.18 11.93 -19.88
C HIS A 266 6.58 10.79 -20.71
N PRO A 267 5.98 11.08 -21.89
CA PRO A 267 5.38 10.03 -22.72
C PRO A 267 6.36 8.96 -23.22
N ASP A 268 7.61 9.32 -23.47
CA ASP A 268 8.62 8.39 -23.96
C ASP A 268 9.01 7.32 -22.95
N ASP A 269 8.80 7.60 -21.67
CA ASP A 269 9.03 6.63 -20.59
C ASP A 269 7.96 5.53 -20.54
N ASP A 270 6.75 5.79 -21.07
CA ASP A 270 5.63 4.84 -21.02
C ASP A 270 6.00 3.45 -21.59
N ALA A 271 6.85 3.39 -22.60
CA ALA A 271 7.29 2.13 -23.24
C ALA A 271 8.34 1.35 -22.40
N LEU A 272 8.98 2.02 -21.44
CA LEU A 272 10.04 1.45 -20.61
C LEU A 272 9.51 0.97 -19.25
N LEU A 273 8.27 1.31 -18.90
CA LEU A 273 7.67 0.94 -17.63
C LEU A 273 7.31 -0.54 -17.58
N ASN A 274 7.45 -1.14 -16.40
CA ASN A 274 7.02 -2.52 -16.17
C ASN A 274 5.56 -2.53 -15.73
N TYR A 275 4.67 -2.87 -16.66
CA TYR A 275 3.22 -2.92 -16.38
C TYR A 275 2.83 -4.22 -15.69
N LEU A 276 2.07 -4.09 -14.60
CA LEU A 276 1.45 -5.22 -13.92
C LEU A 276 0.36 -5.85 -14.80
N LYS A 277 0.00 -7.08 -14.48
CA LYS A 277 -1.05 -7.82 -15.20
C LYS A 277 -2.08 -8.33 -14.21
N ASP A 278 -3.36 -8.19 -14.56
CA ASP A 278 -4.49 -8.82 -13.88
C ASP A 278 -5.35 -9.52 -14.93
N ASP A 279 -5.64 -10.79 -14.74
CA ASP A 279 -6.35 -11.66 -15.72
C ASP A 279 -5.79 -11.56 -17.16
N GLY A 280 -4.47 -11.40 -17.30
CA GLY A 280 -3.78 -11.28 -18.59
C GLY A 280 -3.84 -9.89 -19.23
N ALA A 281 -4.61 -8.94 -18.68
CA ALA A 281 -4.65 -7.57 -19.14
C ALA A 281 -3.58 -6.72 -18.42
N ALA A 282 -2.92 -5.84 -19.18
CA ALA A 282 -1.99 -4.88 -18.58
C ALA A 282 -2.76 -3.79 -17.81
N ILE A 283 -2.36 -3.58 -16.57
CA ILE A 283 -2.85 -2.54 -15.69
C ILE A 283 -1.76 -1.50 -15.42
N GLU A 284 -1.81 -0.77 -14.30
CA GLU A 284 -0.79 0.24 -13.98
C GLU A 284 0.62 -0.37 -13.89
N PRO A 285 1.68 0.45 -14.08
CA PRO A 285 3.05 -0.02 -13.86
C PRO A 285 3.37 -0.19 -12.37
N ASP A 286 4.46 -0.90 -12.06
CA ASP A 286 4.98 -1.03 -10.69
C ASP A 286 5.19 0.36 -10.05
N PHE A 287 5.77 1.27 -10.82
CA PHE A 287 5.93 2.69 -10.48
C PHE A 287 6.14 3.51 -11.75
N TYR A 288 5.84 4.80 -11.66
CA TYR A 288 6.24 5.80 -12.65
C TYR A 288 7.59 6.42 -12.30
N VAL A 289 8.24 7.02 -13.31
CA VAL A 289 9.52 7.75 -13.12
C VAL A 289 9.28 9.23 -13.42
N PRO A 290 8.88 10.05 -12.43
CA PRO A 290 8.69 11.47 -12.63
C PRO A 290 10.05 12.18 -12.78
N VAL A 291 10.09 13.27 -13.58
CA VAL A 291 11.30 14.09 -13.79
C VAL A 291 11.82 14.71 -12.49
N ILE A 292 10.91 14.99 -11.55
CA ILE A 292 11.22 15.50 -10.20
C ILE A 292 10.55 14.59 -9.15
N PRO A 293 11.14 14.44 -7.95
CA PRO A 293 10.60 13.55 -6.92
C PRO A 293 9.26 14.07 -6.36
N MET A 294 8.15 13.61 -6.94
CA MET A 294 6.80 14.02 -6.54
C MET A 294 6.49 13.70 -5.08
N LEU A 295 7.16 12.69 -4.51
CA LEU A 295 7.11 12.39 -3.08
C LEU A 295 7.49 13.58 -2.21
N LEU A 296 8.47 14.40 -2.63
CA LEU A 296 8.90 15.60 -1.92
C LEU A 296 8.05 16.81 -2.32
N VAL A 297 7.63 16.91 -3.58
CA VAL A 297 6.81 18.03 -4.07
C VAL A 297 5.48 18.13 -3.32
N ASN A 298 4.74 17.02 -3.27
CA ASN A 298 3.40 16.98 -2.68
C ASN A 298 3.36 16.39 -1.27
N GLY A 299 4.52 15.94 -0.77
CA GLY A 299 4.57 15.24 0.49
C GLY A 299 3.79 13.92 0.47
N ALA A 300 3.82 13.21 1.57
CA ALA A 300 3.03 11.99 1.73
C ALA A 300 2.86 11.61 3.19
N GLU A 301 1.74 11.00 3.50
CA GLU A 301 1.46 10.42 4.80
C GLU A 301 0.90 9.01 4.61
N GLY A 302 1.41 8.06 5.38
CA GLY A 302 0.93 6.69 5.34
C GLY A 302 1.24 5.96 6.63
N ILE A 303 0.31 5.11 7.06
CA ILE A 303 0.43 4.27 8.24
C ILE A 303 0.16 2.83 7.80
N GLY A 304 1.16 1.99 7.94
CA GLY A 304 1.07 0.55 7.69
C GLY A 304 1.41 -0.26 8.93
N SER A 305 1.60 -1.55 8.75
CA SER A 305 1.94 -2.48 9.83
C SER A 305 3.44 -2.43 10.12
N GLY A 306 3.83 -1.80 11.24
CA GLY A 306 5.24 -1.65 11.65
C GLY A 306 5.95 -0.42 11.08
N TRP A 307 5.44 0.18 10.02
CA TRP A 307 6.01 1.36 9.38
C TRP A 307 4.98 2.46 9.20
N SER A 308 5.46 3.68 9.20
CA SER A 308 4.68 4.84 8.80
C SER A 308 5.59 5.87 8.13
N CYS A 309 5.03 6.72 7.30
CA CYS A 309 5.73 7.86 6.75
C CYS A 309 4.91 9.13 6.94
N ASN A 310 5.60 10.25 7.11
CA ASN A 310 5.03 11.59 7.12
C ASN A 310 6.06 12.54 6.52
N ILE A 311 5.91 12.85 5.25
CA ILE A 311 6.83 13.67 4.46
C ILE A 311 6.11 14.97 4.15
N PRO A 312 6.62 16.15 4.59
CA PRO A 312 6.04 17.44 4.25
C PRO A 312 6.26 17.78 2.78
N ASN A 313 5.48 18.74 2.28
CA ASN A 313 5.67 19.28 0.94
C ASN A 313 6.89 20.20 0.91
N TYR A 314 7.63 20.19 -0.21
CA TYR A 314 8.78 21.07 -0.46
C TYR A 314 8.60 21.86 -1.74
N SER A 315 9.33 22.97 -1.86
CA SER A 315 9.32 23.83 -3.05
C SER A 315 9.87 23.07 -4.27
N PRO A 316 9.13 22.96 -5.38
CA PRO A 316 9.65 22.36 -6.61
C PRO A 316 10.92 23.03 -7.11
N ARG A 317 11.08 24.35 -6.89
CA ARG A 317 12.27 25.12 -7.31
C ARG A 317 13.50 24.71 -6.52
N ASP A 318 13.37 24.53 -5.21
CA ASP A 318 14.47 24.10 -4.33
C ASP A 318 14.88 22.66 -4.63
N ILE A 319 13.90 21.80 -4.88
CA ILE A 319 14.14 20.41 -5.33
C ILE A 319 14.93 20.42 -6.65
N ILE A 320 14.51 21.20 -7.65
CA ILE A 320 15.20 21.27 -8.95
C ILE A 320 16.62 21.85 -8.77
N ALA A 321 16.78 22.86 -7.92
CA ALA A 321 18.10 23.42 -7.64
C ALA A 321 19.04 22.38 -7.02
N ASN A 322 18.56 21.59 -6.08
CA ASN A 322 19.32 20.51 -5.48
C ASN A 322 19.60 19.35 -6.45
N LEU A 323 18.64 18.99 -7.31
CA LEU A 323 18.88 17.98 -8.36
C LEU A 323 19.98 18.43 -9.33
N ARG A 324 20.01 19.72 -9.70
CA ARG A 324 21.09 20.26 -10.54
C ARG A 324 22.44 20.19 -9.83
N ARG A 325 22.52 20.53 -8.54
CA ARG A 325 23.74 20.37 -7.73
C ARG A 325 24.21 18.91 -7.73
N MET A 326 23.30 17.99 -7.49
CA MET A 326 23.62 16.54 -7.50
C MET A 326 24.17 16.06 -8.85
N ILE A 327 23.65 16.58 -9.97
CA ILE A 327 24.15 16.24 -11.33
C ILE A 327 25.59 16.76 -11.53
N HIS A 328 25.97 17.86 -10.86
CA HIS A 328 27.27 18.48 -10.94
C HIS A 328 28.21 18.05 -9.79
N ASP A 329 27.84 17.04 -9.01
CA ASP A 329 28.56 16.57 -7.82
C ASP A 329 28.79 17.66 -6.76
N GLU A 330 27.89 18.66 -6.68
CA GLU A 330 27.89 19.72 -5.68
C GLU A 330 27.09 19.29 -4.43
N GLU A 331 27.42 19.87 -3.28
CA GLU A 331 26.68 19.66 -2.04
C GLU A 331 25.22 20.15 -2.15
N VAL A 332 24.28 19.36 -1.65
CA VAL A 332 22.87 19.73 -1.58
C VAL A 332 22.63 20.75 -0.46
N VAL A 333 21.72 21.66 -0.68
CA VAL A 333 21.31 22.66 0.32
C VAL A 333 20.09 22.13 1.08
N PRO A 334 20.09 22.21 2.42
CA PRO A 334 18.92 21.87 3.22
C PRO A 334 17.68 22.63 2.77
N MET A 335 16.54 21.93 2.64
CA MET A 335 15.28 22.52 2.23
C MET A 335 14.33 22.64 3.42
N HIS A 336 13.52 23.70 3.43
CA HIS A 336 12.43 23.88 4.38
C HIS A 336 11.09 23.43 3.78
N PRO A 337 10.15 22.90 4.57
CA PRO A 337 8.81 22.60 4.11
C PRO A 337 8.17 23.84 3.47
N HIS A 338 7.54 23.62 2.32
CA HIS A 338 6.89 24.68 1.55
C HIS A 338 5.50 24.23 1.11
N TYR A 339 4.52 25.11 1.30
CA TYR A 339 3.14 24.88 0.89
C TYR A 339 2.70 26.00 -0.03
N TYR A 340 2.36 25.66 -1.26
CA TYR A 340 1.95 26.63 -2.26
C TYR A 340 0.77 27.50 -1.76
N GLY A 341 0.92 28.83 -1.88
CA GLY A 341 -0.08 29.79 -1.40
C GLY A 341 -0.14 29.98 0.12
N PHE A 342 0.85 29.50 0.87
CA PHE A 342 0.97 29.77 2.30
C PHE A 342 1.87 30.97 2.54
N ASP A 343 1.29 32.05 3.10
CA ASP A 343 2.01 33.32 3.38
C ASP A 343 2.57 33.39 4.80
N GLY A 344 2.47 32.32 5.59
CA GLY A 344 3.02 32.24 6.94
C GLY A 344 4.47 31.79 6.97
N GLU A 345 5.08 31.88 8.15
CA GLU A 345 6.42 31.39 8.41
C GLU A 345 6.40 29.91 8.79
N VAL A 346 7.32 29.12 8.22
CA VAL A 346 7.58 27.72 8.62
C VAL A 346 8.94 27.69 9.32
N SER A 347 8.95 27.57 10.63
CA SER A 347 10.16 27.49 11.43
C SER A 347 10.46 26.07 11.87
N ASN A 348 11.74 25.76 12.08
CA ASN A 348 12.17 24.48 12.66
C ASN A 348 11.70 24.40 14.11
N GLY A 349 10.84 23.43 14.41
CA GLY A 349 10.42 23.15 15.78
C GLY A 349 11.55 22.44 16.54
N VAL A 350 11.82 22.93 17.76
CA VAL A 350 12.67 22.24 18.73
C VAL A 350 11.76 21.32 19.55
N ILE A 351 11.98 20.02 19.50
CA ILE A 351 11.28 19.07 20.37
C ILE A 351 12.17 18.81 21.59
N LEU A 352 11.69 19.17 22.77
CA LEU A 352 12.28 18.77 24.03
C LEU A 352 11.74 17.39 24.40
N VAL A 353 12.59 16.38 24.36
CA VAL A 353 12.31 15.06 24.90
C VAL A 353 13.23 14.86 26.11
N ASP A 354 12.65 14.73 27.28
CA ASP A 354 13.37 14.50 28.56
C ASP A 354 14.52 15.48 28.82
N GLY A 355 14.32 16.77 28.47
CA GLY A 355 15.33 17.82 28.67
C GLY A 355 16.45 17.86 27.63
N THR A 356 16.44 16.97 26.62
CA THR A 356 17.40 16.97 25.54
C THR A 356 16.84 17.66 24.29
N ILE A 357 17.59 18.63 23.75
CA ILE A 357 17.25 19.31 22.51
C ILE A 357 17.58 18.41 21.34
N ILE A 358 16.57 17.89 20.66
CA ILE A 358 16.74 17.18 19.39
C ILE A 358 16.53 18.15 18.24
N LEU A 359 17.62 18.60 17.64
CA LEU A 359 17.61 19.31 16.35
C LEU A 359 17.37 18.29 15.23
N LEU A 360 16.19 18.35 14.62
CA LEU A 360 15.89 17.54 13.45
C LEU A 360 16.48 18.24 12.21
N SER A 361 17.69 17.86 11.82
CA SER A 361 18.27 18.35 10.56
C SER A 361 17.74 17.53 9.36
N PHE A 362 17.29 18.25 8.35
CA PHE A 362 16.69 17.71 7.13
C PHE A 362 17.72 17.18 6.10
N GLU A 363 19.01 17.18 6.43
CA GLU A 363 20.10 16.81 5.52
C GLU A 363 20.01 15.41 4.91
N CYS A 364 19.18 14.53 5.49
CA CYS A 364 19.23 13.11 5.18
C CYS A 364 18.40 12.65 3.97
N ILE A 365 17.44 13.45 3.48
CA ILE A 365 16.45 12.96 2.50
C ILE A 365 17.02 12.95 1.08
N LEU A 366 17.62 14.03 0.64
CA LEU A 366 18.10 14.15 -0.76
C LEU A 366 19.40 13.40 -1.04
N THR A 367 20.36 13.41 -0.12
CA THR A 367 21.61 12.65 -0.28
C THR A 367 21.37 11.15 -0.44
N ARG A 368 20.36 10.63 0.23
CA ARG A 368 19.99 9.22 0.10
C ARG A 368 19.07 8.96 -1.10
N TYR A 369 18.24 9.91 -1.54
CA TYR A 369 17.49 9.80 -2.78
C TYR A 369 18.43 9.64 -4.00
N HIS A 370 19.58 10.33 -3.98
CA HIS A 370 20.64 10.14 -4.96
C HIS A 370 21.16 8.68 -5.01
N ALA A 371 21.43 8.08 -3.86
CA ALA A 371 21.92 6.69 -3.80
C ALA A 371 20.87 5.69 -4.33
N LEU A 372 19.56 5.96 -4.16
CA LEU A 372 18.50 5.09 -4.67
C LEU A 372 18.24 5.29 -6.18
N TYR A 373 18.32 6.51 -6.67
CA TYR A 373 18.06 6.82 -8.09
C TYR A 373 19.15 6.27 -9.02
N PHE A 374 20.41 6.22 -8.55
CA PHE A 374 21.53 5.70 -9.33
C PHE A 374 21.79 4.19 -9.14
N PHE A 375 21.38 3.62 -8.01
CA PHE A 375 21.70 2.23 -7.69
C PHE A 375 20.79 1.21 -8.40
N ASP A 376 19.60 1.61 -8.81
CA ASP A 376 18.61 0.68 -9.41
C ASP A 376 18.78 0.49 -10.94
N ARG A 377 19.63 1.27 -11.61
CA ARG A 377 19.94 1.07 -13.04
C ARG A 377 20.92 -0.10 -13.30
N SER A 378 21.58 -0.62 -12.28
CA SER A 378 22.64 -1.65 -12.44
C SER A 378 22.39 -2.98 -11.74
N CYS A 379 21.21 -3.19 -11.12
CA CYS A 379 20.93 -4.42 -10.39
C CYS A 379 20.08 -5.41 -11.21
N PRO A 380 20.51 -6.67 -11.37
CA PRO A 380 19.71 -7.67 -12.06
C PRO A 380 18.44 -7.98 -11.28
N ARG A 381 17.38 -8.24 -12.03
CA ARG A 381 16.00 -8.52 -11.60
C ARG A 381 15.90 -9.40 -10.37
N VAL A 382 15.45 -8.81 -9.26
CA VAL A 382 14.95 -9.54 -8.09
C VAL A 382 13.48 -9.13 -7.93
N PRO A 383 12.57 -10.07 -7.61
CA PRO A 383 11.13 -9.75 -7.52
C PRO A 383 10.88 -8.58 -6.57
N ALA A 384 10.10 -7.61 -7.02
CA ALA A 384 9.93 -6.28 -6.43
C ALA A 384 9.35 -6.27 -4.99
N SER A 385 8.87 -7.39 -4.46
CA SER A 385 8.11 -7.41 -3.22
C SER A 385 8.93 -7.30 -1.93
N THR A 386 10.11 -7.88 -1.87
CA THR A 386 10.81 -8.05 -0.59
C THR A 386 12.01 -7.11 -0.39
N GLN A 387 12.79 -6.83 -1.41
CA GLN A 387 14.00 -6.01 -1.27
C GLN A 387 13.74 -4.50 -1.31
N SER A 388 12.70 -4.03 -2.02
CA SER A 388 12.30 -2.63 -1.98
C SER A 388 11.74 -2.24 -0.61
N MET A 389 11.02 -3.16 0.06
CA MET A 389 10.55 -2.94 1.43
C MET A 389 11.69 -2.89 2.46
N ALA A 390 12.65 -3.83 2.41
CA ALA A 390 13.77 -3.85 3.35
C ALA A 390 14.64 -2.59 3.25
N ARG A 391 14.81 -2.04 2.06
CA ARG A 391 15.56 -0.79 1.83
C ARG A 391 14.78 0.46 2.21
N LEU A 392 13.46 0.50 1.99
CA LEU A 392 12.61 1.58 2.51
C LEU A 392 12.64 1.62 4.04
N ASN A 393 12.67 0.46 4.68
CA ASN A 393 12.57 0.28 6.11
C ASN A 393 13.76 0.82 6.91
N ALA A 394 14.98 0.65 6.42
CA ALA A 394 16.17 1.26 7.02
C ALA A 394 16.13 2.82 7.01
N TRP A 395 15.22 3.41 6.21
CA TRP A 395 15.08 4.83 5.98
C TRP A 395 13.94 5.45 6.76
N THR A 396 12.78 4.78 6.82
CA THR A 396 11.60 5.25 7.56
C THR A 396 11.85 5.30 9.06
N THR A 397 12.68 4.43 9.60
CA THR A 397 12.98 4.38 11.04
C THR A 397 13.67 5.64 11.58
N ARG A 398 14.39 6.39 10.76
CA ARG A 398 15.05 7.66 11.14
C ARG A 398 14.21 8.92 10.89
N LEU A 399 13.09 8.82 10.16
CA LEU A 399 12.22 9.95 9.81
C LEU A 399 10.99 10.08 10.72
N LEU A 400 10.83 9.24 11.72
CA LEU A 400 9.57 8.97 12.39
C LEU A 400 9.32 9.69 13.69
N SER A 401 9.85 10.87 13.93
CA SER A 401 9.50 11.63 15.15
C SER A 401 8.87 12.99 14.89
N PHE A 402 7.93 13.10 13.96
CA PHE A 402 7.14 14.31 13.80
C PHE A 402 5.76 14.17 14.48
N ARG A 403 5.70 14.45 15.75
CA ARG A 403 4.47 14.90 16.42
C ARG A 403 4.57 16.41 16.60
N ASN A 404 3.77 17.15 15.88
CA ASN A 404 3.36 18.57 16.04
C ASN A 404 3.57 19.41 14.78
N PHE A 405 2.91 19.02 13.67
CA PHE A 405 2.43 20.02 12.73
C PHE A 405 0.94 20.25 12.99
N PRO A 406 0.41 21.47 12.71
CA PRO A 406 -1.01 21.72 12.89
C PRO A 406 -1.79 20.67 12.10
N SER A 407 -2.49 19.82 12.85
CA SER A 407 -3.33 18.76 12.28
C SER A 407 -4.21 19.39 11.20
N ARG A 408 -4.47 18.69 10.11
CA ARG A 408 -5.54 18.98 9.15
C ARG A 408 -6.91 19.18 9.82
N ASN A 409 -6.99 19.00 11.13
CA ASN A 409 -8.15 19.26 11.96
C ASN A 409 -8.04 20.65 12.59
N GLY A 410 -8.58 21.66 11.87
CA GLY A 410 -8.84 22.95 12.47
C GLY A 410 -9.68 22.76 13.74
N ARG A 411 -9.09 22.95 14.93
CA ARG A 411 -9.85 23.03 16.17
C ARG A 411 -10.85 24.18 16.04
N ARG A 412 -12.12 23.89 16.22
CA ARG A 412 -13.13 24.89 16.57
C ARG A 412 -12.67 25.57 17.85
N THR A 413 -12.18 26.79 17.78
CA THR A 413 -12.24 27.70 18.92
C THR A 413 -13.65 28.22 18.99
N THR A 414 -14.38 27.76 19.99
CA THR A 414 -15.60 28.40 20.47
C THR A 414 -15.22 29.80 20.95
N ARG A 415 -15.68 30.78 20.23
CA ARG A 415 -16.34 32.02 20.67
C ARG A 415 -17.06 32.61 19.48
#